data_57586369b610825edc59fe8896e569ab
#
_entry.id   57586369b610825edc59fe8896e569ab
#
_cell.length_a   1.000
_cell.length_b   1.000
_cell.length_c   1.000
_cell.angle_alpha   90.00
_cell.angle_beta   90.00
_cell.angle_gamma   90.00
#
_symmetry.space_group_name_H-M   'P 1'
#
loop_
_entity.id
_entity.type
_entity.pdbx_description
1 polymer ?
#
loop_
_entity_poly.entity_id
_entity_poly.type
_entity_poly.pdbx_seq_one_letter_code
_entity_poly.pdbx_strand_id
1 'polypeptide(L)'
;MILAWLQAVIESPDFQAYIVGNPPDPSRLSAALKAARSPDLRDAAQNEMRRQIITSVYGFGQGTGSCAGLANDLAWRRFRLTVDEVGEMLYARHEGAWQLLSPATRKVAEGATNIGHVFTGDGTNMVVLSLASGICHSEKKLPEIIALKRPADGRLVILEGHARATAIALEAHRFPNGVEALVGDGPSVSGWAYM
;
A
#
# COMPACT_ATOMS: atom_id res chain seq x y z
N MET A 1 1.13 11.44 -3.92
CA MET A 1 0.44 10.16 -3.67
C MET A 1 0.57 9.21 -4.88
N ILE A 2 -0.03 9.49 -6.05
CA ILE A 2 -0.08 8.55 -7.19
C ILE A 2 1.32 8.02 -7.59
N LEU A 3 2.34 8.87 -7.67
CA LEU A 3 3.69 8.42 -8.01
C LEU A 3 4.26 7.45 -6.96
N ALA A 4 4.13 7.76 -5.67
CA ALA A 4 4.61 6.87 -4.60
C ALA A 4 3.88 5.52 -4.63
N TRP A 5 2.59 5.52 -4.91
CA TRP A 5 1.81 4.29 -5.06
C TRP A 5 2.31 3.45 -6.25
N LEU A 6 2.45 4.08 -7.43
CA LEU A 6 2.97 3.38 -8.61
C LEU A 6 4.37 2.80 -8.37
N GLN A 7 5.26 3.57 -7.74
CA GLN A 7 6.60 3.09 -7.39
C GLN A 7 6.57 1.87 -6.45
N ALA A 8 5.55 1.79 -5.60
CA ALA A 8 5.38 0.68 -4.68
C ALA A 8 4.91 -0.62 -5.36
N VAL A 9 4.13 -0.52 -6.43
CA VAL A 9 3.46 -1.69 -7.04
C VAL A 9 3.99 -2.06 -8.42
N ILE A 10 4.69 -1.17 -9.12
CA ILE A 10 5.06 -1.35 -10.53
C ILE A 10 5.98 -2.55 -10.79
N GLU A 11 6.73 -2.97 -9.79
CA GLU A 11 7.63 -4.13 -9.88
C GLU A 11 6.89 -5.46 -9.59
N SER A 12 5.62 -5.42 -9.15
CA SER A 12 4.82 -6.62 -8.92
C SER A 12 4.45 -7.29 -10.25
N PRO A 13 4.71 -8.61 -10.42
CA PRO A 13 4.32 -9.34 -11.62
C PRO A 13 2.81 -9.27 -11.90
N ASP A 14 1.97 -9.37 -10.88
CA ASP A 14 0.51 -9.32 -11.01
C ASP A 14 0.05 -7.95 -11.51
N PHE A 15 0.64 -6.88 -10.97
CA PHE A 15 0.35 -5.52 -11.42
C PHE A 15 0.80 -5.31 -12.88
N GLN A 16 1.97 -5.82 -13.25
CA GLN A 16 2.46 -5.75 -14.63
C GLN A 16 1.57 -6.52 -15.60
N ALA A 17 1.14 -7.72 -15.23
CA ALA A 17 0.21 -8.53 -16.01
C ALA A 17 -1.13 -7.80 -16.21
N TYR A 18 -1.64 -7.14 -15.18
CA TYR A 18 -2.86 -6.33 -15.28
C TYR A 18 -2.69 -5.14 -16.25
N ILE A 19 -1.57 -4.41 -16.18
CA ILE A 19 -1.31 -3.27 -17.08
C ILE A 19 -1.20 -3.71 -18.54
N VAL A 20 -0.53 -4.83 -18.80
CA VAL A 20 -0.40 -5.39 -20.15
C VAL A 20 -1.77 -5.68 -20.75
N GLY A 21 -2.72 -6.12 -19.93
CA GLY A 21 -4.11 -6.33 -20.32
C GLY A 21 -4.35 -7.60 -21.14
N ASN A 22 -5.59 -7.75 -21.60
CA ASN A 22 -6.01 -8.86 -22.47
C ASN A 22 -6.89 -8.31 -23.60
N PRO A 23 -6.43 -8.37 -24.90
CA PRO A 23 -5.15 -8.96 -25.36
C PRO A 23 -3.93 -8.19 -24.83
N PRO A 24 -2.77 -8.87 -24.72
CA PRO A 24 -1.55 -8.25 -24.21
C PRO A 24 -1.04 -7.10 -25.09
N ASP A 25 -0.73 -5.96 -24.45
CA ASP A 25 -0.09 -4.81 -25.09
C ASP A 25 1.14 -4.35 -24.29
N PRO A 26 2.35 -4.83 -24.65
CA PRO A 26 3.58 -4.46 -23.94
C PRO A 26 3.91 -2.96 -23.97
N SER A 27 3.36 -2.19 -24.91
CA SER A 27 3.60 -0.74 -24.98
C SER A 27 2.99 -0.02 -23.78
N ARG A 28 1.87 -0.53 -23.24
CA ARG A 28 1.21 -0.01 -22.03
C ARG A 28 2.11 -0.17 -20.80
N LEU A 29 2.78 -1.33 -20.66
CA LEU A 29 3.72 -1.55 -19.57
C LEU A 29 4.93 -0.63 -19.68
N SER A 30 5.49 -0.46 -20.88
CA SER A 30 6.62 0.45 -21.12
C SER A 30 6.26 1.89 -20.73
N ALA A 31 5.09 2.38 -21.13
CA ALA A 31 4.60 3.71 -20.78
C ALA A 31 4.39 3.86 -19.26
N ALA A 32 3.81 2.85 -18.61
CA ALA A 32 3.58 2.83 -17.17
C ALA A 32 4.90 2.85 -16.38
N LEU A 33 5.87 2.02 -16.77
CA LEU A 33 7.21 1.99 -16.18
C LEU A 33 7.90 3.35 -16.31
N LYS A 34 7.83 3.99 -17.48
CA LYS A 34 8.37 5.34 -17.70
C LYS A 34 7.70 6.34 -16.76
N ALA A 35 6.38 6.34 -16.67
CA ALA A 35 5.63 7.25 -15.81
C ALA A 35 5.94 7.03 -14.33
N ALA A 36 6.08 5.79 -13.86
CA ALA A 36 6.41 5.46 -12.47
C ALA A 36 7.84 5.84 -12.08
N ARG A 37 8.78 5.75 -13.02
CA ARG A 37 10.20 6.04 -12.77
C ARG A 37 10.57 7.51 -12.92
N SER A 38 9.75 8.31 -13.60
CA SER A 38 10.02 9.75 -13.77
C SER A 38 9.76 10.51 -12.48
N PRO A 39 10.72 11.27 -11.95
CA PRO A 39 10.51 12.11 -10.77
C PRO A 39 9.79 13.43 -11.10
N ASP A 40 9.64 13.79 -12.38
CA ASP A 40 9.07 15.06 -12.78
C ASP A 40 7.55 15.07 -12.58
N LEU A 41 7.12 15.76 -11.53
CA LEU A 41 5.71 15.97 -11.20
C LEU A 41 5.10 17.17 -11.95
N ARG A 42 5.86 17.89 -12.76
CA ARG A 42 5.36 19.01 -13.60
C ARG A 42 4.95 18.54 -14.99
N ASP A 43 5.40 17.36 -15.41
CA ASP A 43 4.98 16.76 -16.69
C ASP A 43 3.52 16.33 -16.62
N ALA A 44 2.63 17.13 -17.21
CA ALA A 44 1.19 16.90 -17.20
C ALA A 44 0.79 15.59 -17.89
N ALA A 45 1.48 15.20 -18.97
CA ALA A 45 1.19 13.97 -19.71
C ALA A 45 1.54 12.73 -18.88
N GLN A 46 2.68 12.74 -18.19
CA GLN A 46 3.05 11.65 -17.28
C GLN A 46 2.15 11.60 -16.06
N ASN A 47 1.72 12.73 -15.51
CA ASN A 47 0.79 12.77 -14.39
C ASN A 47 -0.58 12.20 -14.80
N GLU A 48 -1.06 12.51 -15.99
CA GLU A 48 -2.29 11.93 -16.52
C GLU A 48 -2.16 10.41 -16.71
N MET A 49 -1.05 9.93 -17.26
CA MET A 49 -0.79 8.49 -17.38
C MET A 49 -0.79 7.80 -16.00
N ARG A 50 -0.11 8.39 -15.00
CA ARG A 50 -0.09 7.88 -13.61
C ARG A 50 -1.51 7.80 -13.04
N ARG A 51 -2.31 8.84 -13.24
CA ARG A 51 -3.69 8.89 -12.80
C ARG A 51 -4.53 7.78 -13.46
N GLN A 52 -4.42 7.62 -14.78
CA GLN A 52 -5.14 6.59 -15.52
C GLN A 52 -4.80 5.18 -15.03
N ILE A 53 -3.54 4.89 -14.76
CA ILE A 53 -3.10 3.59 -14.26
C ILE A 53 -3.73 3.32 -12.88
N ILE A 54 -3.60 4.24 -11.93
CA ILE A 54 -4.17 4.05 -10.57
C ILE A 54 -5.70 3.97 -10.63
N THR A 55 -6.33 4.75 -11.49
CA THR A 55 -7.79 4.70 -11.68
C THR A 55 -8.22 3.34 -12.22
N SER A 56 -7.54 2.82 -13.24
CA SER A 56 -7.93 1.55 -13.87
C SER A 56 -7.70 0.34 -12.96
N VAL A 57 -6.66 0.35 -12.13
CA VAL A 57 -6.32 -0.78 -11.26
C VAL A 57 -7.05 -0.73 -9.92
N TYR A 58 -7.11 0.45 -9.31
CA TYR A 58 -7.59 0.60 -7.93
C TYR A 58 -8.90 1.38 -7.81
N GLY A 59 -9.49 1.82 -8.93
CA GLY A 59 -10.73 2.59 -8.94
C GLY A 59 -10.62 4.00 -8.36
N PHE A 60 -9.39 4.58 -8.30
CA PHE A 60 -9.18 5.91 -7.74
C PHE A 60 -9.98 6.97 -8.50
N GLY A 61 -10.81 7.73 -7.78
CA GLY A 61 -11.70 8.74 -8.37
C GLY A 61 -12.95 8.18 -9.07
N GLN A 62 -13.15 6.84 -9.11
CA GLN A 62 -14.34 6.20 -9.69
C GLN A 62 -15.29 5.63 -8.63
N GLY A 63 -14.92 5.67 -7.36
CA GLY A 63 -15.73 5.10 -6.28
C GLY A 63 -15.81 3.58 -6.28
N THR A 64 -14.87 2.91 -6.94
CA THR A 64 -14.78 1.44 -7.08
C THR A 64 -13.44 0.91 -6.62
N GLY A 65 -13.30 -0.42 -6.56
CA GLY A 65 -12.04 -1.07 -6.17
C GLY A 65 -11.57 -0.68 -4.78
N SER A 66 -10.28 -0.77 -4.55
CA SER A 66 -9.66 -0.44 -3.24
C SER A 66 -9.80 1.03 -2.84
N CYS A 67 -10.20 1.91 -3.76
CA CYS A 67 -10.47 3.32 -3.51
C CYS A 67 -11.95 3.67 -3.44
N ALA A 68 -12.84 2.67 -3.30
CA ALA A 68 -14.28 2.90 -3.23
C ALA A 68 -14.65 3.88 -2.09
N GLY A 69 -15.36 4.96 -2.45
CA GLY A 69 -15.77 6.01 -1.52
C GLY A 69 -14.74 7.12 -1.30
N LEU A 70 -13.51 7.01 -1.81
CA LEU A 70 -12.54 8.10 -1.75
C LEU A 70 -12.75 9.11 -2.89
N ALA A 71 -12.72 10.39 -2.55
CA ALA A 71 -12.77 11.51 -3.51
C ALA A 71 -11.38 12.19 -3.64
N ASN A 72 -11.31 13.23 -4.48
CA ASN A 72 -10.08 14.00 -4.70
C ASN A 72 -9.85 15.12 -3.66
N ASP A 73 -10.48 15.02 -2.50
CA ASP A 73 -10.42 15.98 -1.41
C ASP A 73 -9.36 15.67 -0.35
N LEU A 74 -8.52 14.67 -0.61
CA LEU A 74 -7.52 14.22 0.35
C LEU A 74 -6.28 15.12 0.33
N ALA A 75 -5.91 15.64 1.49
CA ALA A 75 -4.61 16.23 1.75
C ALA A 75 -3.59 15.13 2.08
N TRP A 76 -2.52 15.03 1.29
CA TRP A 76 -1.49 14.00 1.47
C TRP A 76 -0.24 14.60 2.10
N ARG A 77 0.26 13.94 3.17
CA ARG A 77 1.48 14.37 3.88
C ARG A 77 2.38 13.16 4.15
N ARG A 78 3.70 13.39 4.09
CA ARG A 78 4.69 12.40 4.52
C ARG A 78 4.90 12.49 6.02
N PHE A 79 4.95 11.32 6.64
CA PHE A 79 5.27 11.13 8.05
C PHE A 79 6.39 10.13 8.16
N ARG A 80 7.17 10.26 9.23
CA ARG A 80 8.09 9.22 9.68
C ARG A 80 7.44 8.57 10.88
N LEU A 81 7.08 7.31 10.74
CA LEU A 81 6.45 6.51 11.78
C LEU A 81 7.51 5.67 12.48
N THR A 82 7.43 5.58 13.80
CA THR A 82 8.16 4.57 14.56
C THR A 82 7.61 3.18 14.24
N VAL A 83 8.36 2.12 14.55
CA VAL A 83 7.86 0.75 14.35
C VAL A 83 6.66 0.43 15.24
N ASP A 84 6.57 1.03 16.42
CA ASP A 84 5.40 0.90 17.29
C ASP A 84 4.16 1.53 16.67
N GLU A 85 4.30 2.73 16.07
CA GLU A 85 3.21 3.36 15.32
C GLU A 85 2.81 2.54 14.10
N VAL A 86 3.75 1.89 13.39
CA VAL A 86 3.43 0.94 12.32
C VAL A 86 2.66 -0.26 12.86
N GLY A 87 3.05 -0.79 14.02
CA GLY A 87 2.34 -1.88 14.70
C GLY A 87 0.89 -1.53 15.06
N GLU A 88 0.63 -0.27 15.41
CA GLU A 88 -0.71 0.24 15.74
C GLU A 88 -1.58 0.56 14.52
N MET A 89 -1.01 0.62 13.30
CA MET A 89 -1.79 0.80 12.07
C MET A 89 -2.80 -0.34 11.91
N LEU A 90 -3.91 -0.02 11.26
CA LEU A 90 -4.97 -0.99 11.00
C LEU A 90 -4.89 -1.49 9.55
N TYR A 91 -5.09 -2.78 9.37
CA TYR A 91 -5.43 -3.30 8.05
C TYR A 91 -6.78 -2.75 7.59
N ALA A 92 -6.90 -2.48 6.30
CA ALA A 92 -8.19 -2.17 5.69
C ALA A 92 -9.18 -3.33 5.90
N ARG A 93 -10.46 -3.01 5.96
CA ARG A 93 -11.53 -4.04 6.07
C ARG A 93 -11.72 -4.77 4.75
N HIS A 94 -10.75 -5.56 4.37
CA HIS A 94 -10.88 -6.51 3.27
C HIS A 94 -11.26 -7.88 3.82
N GLU A 95 -12.08 -8.61 3.09
CA GLU A 95 -12.16 -10.05 3.27
C GLU A 95 -10.84 -10.67 2.84
N GLY A 96 -10.38 -11.72 3.52
CA GLY A 96 -9.19 -12.46 3.14
C GLY A 96 -8.08 -12.47 4.20
N ALA A 97 -6.86 -12.58 3.72
CA ALA A 97 -5.67 -12.86 4.53
C ALA A 97 -5.45 -11.91 5.72
N TRP A 98 -5.63 -10.62 5.54
CA TRP A 98 -5.36 -9.64 6.59
C TRP A 98 -6.35 -9.74 7.76
N GLN A 99 -7.61 -10.11 7.47
CA GLN A 99 -8.59 -10.36 8.49
C GLN A 99 -8.30 -11.67 9.25
N LEU A 100 -7.78 -12.69 8.56
CA LEU A 100 -7.34 -13.92 9.21
C LEU A 100 -6.12 -13.70 10.09
N LEU A 101 -5.17 -12.86 9.66
CA LEU A 101 -3.96 -12.54 10.40
C LEU A 101 -4.23 -11.65 11.63
N SER A 102 -5.22 -10.78 11.58
CA SER A 102 -5.54 -9.88 12.69
C SER A 102 -7.05 -9.80 12.93
N PRO A 103 -7.66 -10.91 13.41
CA PRO A 103 -9.12 -11.03 13.54
C PRO A 103 -9.68 -10.19 14.70
N ALA A 104 -8.89 -9.98 15.75
CA ALA A 104 -9.38 -9.32 16.95
C ALA A 104 -9.27 -7.79 16.87
N THR A 105 -8.13 -7.27 16.42
CA THR A 105 -7.81 -5.84 16.50
C THR A 105 -7.65 -5.15 15.15
N ARG A 106 -7.42 -5.90 14.09
CA ARG A 106 -6.98 -5.42 12.77
C ARG A 106 -5.59 -4.76 12.79
N LYS A 107 -4.87 -4.78 13.91
CA LYS A 107 -3.55 -4.16 14.02
C LYS A 107 -2.48 -4.94 13.27
N VAL A 108 -1.55 -4.21 12.71
CA VAL A 108 -0.36 -4.79 12.07
C VAL A 108 0.45 -5.65 13.05
N ALA A 109 0.60 -5.22 14.31
CA ALA A 109 1.31 -5.97 15.34
C ALA A 109 0.70 -7.35 15.60
N GLU A 110 -0.64 -7.46 15.63
CA GLU A 110 -1.33 -8.75 15.74
C GLU A 110 -1.05 -9.63 14.52
N GLY A 111 -1.14 -9.07 13.33
CA GLY A 111 -0.85 -9.78 12.08
C GLY A 111 0.60 -10.27 12.00
N ALA A 112 1.55 -9.46 12.43
CA ALA A 112 2.95 -9.84 12.51
C ALA A 112 3.18 -11.00 13.49
N THR A 113 2.51 -10.99 14.65
CA THR A 113 2.59 -12.11 15.61
C THR A 113 2.02 -13.40 15.00
N ASN A 114 0.96 -13.30 14.22
CA ASN A 114 0.23 -14.47 13.70
C ASN A 114 0.79 -15.01 12.38
N ILE A 115 1.67 -14.29 11.68
CA ILE A 115 2.13 -14.63 10.32
C ILE A 115 2.78 -16.02 10.21
N GLY A 116 3.42 -16.47 11.24
CA GLY A 116 4.05 -17.80 11.31
C GLY A 116 3.09 -18.93 11.76
N HIS A 117 1.90 -18.59 12.22
CA HIS A 117 0.97 -19.53 12.86
C HIS A 117 -0.36 -19.67 12.15
N VAL A 118 -0.75 -18.65 11.39
CA VAL A 118 -2.03 -18.60 10.66
C VAL A 118 -1.76 -18.78 9.17
N PHE A 119 -2.33 -19.81 8.57
CA PHE A 119 -2.23 -20.05 7.12
C PHE A 119 -3.34 -19.29 6.39
N THR A 120 -2.98 -18.37 5.51
CA THR A 120 -3.95 -17.51 4.79
C THR A 120 -4.50 -18.14 3.51
N GLY A 121 -3.85 -19.17 2.98
CA GLY A 121 -4.30 -19.89 1.77
C GLY A 121 -4.03 -19.20 0.43
N ASP A 122 -3.77 -17.89 0.42
CA ASP A 122 -3.58 -17.05 -0.78
C ASP A 122 -2.12 -16.64 -1.05
N GLY A 123 -1.18 -17.19 -0.29
CA GLY A 123 0.24 -16.86 -0.43
C GLY A 123 0.69 -15.62 0.34
N THR A 124 -0.19 -14.90 1.04
CA THR A 124 0.16 -13.69 1.81
C THR A 124 1.29 -13.94 2.81
N ASN A 125 1.27 -15.08 3.52
CA ASN A 125 2.34 -15.45 4.44
C ASN A 125 3.70 -15.46 3.75
N MET A 126 3.78 -16.09 2.57
CA MET A 126 5.03 -16.20 1.81
C MET A 126 5.53 -14.83 1.36
N VAL A 127 4.63 -13.95 0.92
CA VAL A 127 4.97 -12.57 0.52
C VAL A 127 5.55 -11.80 1.70
N VAL A 128 4.90 -11.84 2.86
CA VAL A 128 5.38 -11.14 4.07
C VAL A 128 6.72 -11.67 4.54
N LEU A 129 6.89 -13.00 4.63
CA LEU A 129 8.14 -13.62 5.08
C LEU A 129 9.28 -13.38 4.08
N SER A 130 8.99 -13.38 2.79
CA SER A 130 9.97 -13.04 1.75
C SER A 130 10.42 -11.58 1.86
N LEU A 131 9.50 -10.65 2.11
CA LEU A 131 9.82 -9.24 2.36
C LEU A 131 10.65 -9.07 3.63
N ALA A 132 10.29 -9.74 4.74
CA ALA A 132 11.04 -9.71 5.99
C ALA A 132 12.47 -10.25 5.79
N SER A 133 12.60 -11.38 5.09
CA SER A 133 13.93 -11.90 4.70
C SER A 133 14.70 -10.91 3.83
N GLY A 134 14.06 -10.28 2.86
CA GLY A 134 14.67 -9.25 2.02
C GLY A 134 15.16 -8.04 2.82
N ILE A 135 14.42 -7.60 3.84
CA ILE A 135 14.82 -6.53 4.76
C ILE A 135 16.11 -6.91 5.50
N CYS A 136 16.23 -8.16 5.92
CA CYS A 136 17.44 -8.64 6.61
C CYS A 136 18.69 -8.65 5.74
N HIS A 137 18.54 -8.82 4.42
CA HIS A 137 19.65 -9.04 3.49
C HIS A 137 19.90 -7.90 2.52
N SER A 138 19.13 -6.80 2.58
CA SER A 138 19.22 -5.70 1.63
C SER A 138 19.19 -4.35 2.34
N GLU A 139 20.05 -3.42 1.89
CA GLU A 139 19.99 -2.00 2.27
C GLU A 139 18.99 -1.19 1.43
N LYS A 140 18.25 -1.84 0.55
CA LYS A 140 17.28 -1.13 -0.30
C LYS A 140 16.19 -0.49 0.55
N LYS A 141 15.98 0.80 0.31
CA LYS A 141 14.85 1.53 0.92
C LYS A 141 13.54 0.91 0.44
N LEU A 142 12.71 0.53 1.40
CA LEU A 142 11.35 0.07 1.10
C LEU A 142 10.51 1.24 0.56
N PRO A 143 9.58 0.97 -0.36
CA PRO A 143 8.57 1.96 -0.74
C PRO A 143 7.75 2.41 0.47
N GLU A 144 7.25 3.65 0.43
CA GLU A 144 6.40 4.23 1.48
C GLU A 144 5.15 3.37 1.71
N ILE A 145 4.72 3.26 2.97
CA ILE A 145 3.38 2.77 3.31
C ILE A 145 2.39 3.89 2.98
N ILE A 146 1.28 3.56 2.33
CA ILE A 146 0.21 4.52 2.02
C ILE A 146 -0.97 4.24 2.94
N ALA A 147 -1.38 5.24 3.70
CA ALA A 147 -2.43 5.09 4.70
C ALA A 147 -3.42 6.26 4.67
N LEU A 148 -4.58 6.04 5.26
CA LEU A 148 -5.60 7.05 5.48
C LEU A 148 -5.77 7.26 6.98
N LYS A 149 -5.92 8.52 7.40
CA LYS A 149 -6.18 8.86 8.79
C LYS A 149 -7.67 8.71 9.07
N ARG A 150 -8.03 7.76 9.94
CA ARG A 150 -9.42 7.51 10.32
C ARG A 150 -9.99 8.68 11.12
N PRO A 151 -11.12 9.30 10.68
CA PRO A 151 -11.65 10.48 11.34
C PRO A 151 -12.12 10.23 12.79
N ALA A 152 -12.60 9.01 13.08
CA ALA A 152 -13.20 8.69 14.38
C ALA A 152 -12.21 8.72 15.54
N ASP A 153 -10.95 8.36 15.34
CA ASP A 153 -9.95 8.21 16.40
C ASP A 153 -8.52 8.58 16.00
N GLY A 154 -8.33 9.05 14.77
CA GLY A 154 -7.03 9.45 14.25
C GLY A 154 -6.08 8.30 13.87
N ARG A 155 -6.49 7.04 14.04
CA ARG A 155 -5.67 5.88 13.67
C ARG A 155 -5.42 5.84 12.16
N LEU A 156 -4.30 5.27 11.79
CA LEU A 156 -3.94 5.06 10.40
C LEU A 156 -4.47 3.71 9.91
N VAL A 157 -5.20 3.72 8.80
CA VAL A 157 -5.66 2.51 8.10
C VAL A 157 -4.88 2.39 6.81
N ILE A 158 -4.26 1.23 6.58
CA ILE A 158 -3.41 1.00 5.41
C ILE A 158 -4.28 0.95 4.16
N LEU A 159 -3.97 1.79 3.19
CA LEU A 159 -4.54 1.76 1.85
C LEU A 159 -3.72 0.86 0.92
N GLU A 160 -2.37 0.96 1.03
CA GLU A 160 -1.42 0.14 0.30
C GLU A 160 -0.15 -0.10 1.14
N GLY A 161 0.43 -1.30 1.04
CA GLY A 161 1.63 -1.69 1.78
C GLY A 161 1.37 -2.58 2.99
N HIS A 162 0.27 -3.31 3.03
CA HIS A 162 -0.08 -4.25 4.11
C HIS A 162 1.06 -5.23 4.41
N ALA A 163 1.59 -5.91 3.38
CA ALA A 163 2.68 -6.86 3.53
C ALA A 163 3.97 -6.18 4.01
N ARG A 164 4.27 -4.97 3.51
CA ARG A 164 5.44 -4.19 3.96
C ARG A 164 5.32 -3.79 5.42
N ALA A 165 4.16 -3.28 5.84
CA ALA A 165 3.92 -2.90 7.23
C ALA A 165 4.10 -4.10 8.16
N THR A 166 3.58 -5.26 7.79
CA THR A 166 3.72 -6.51 8.55
C THR A 166 5.18 -6.97 8.63
N ALA A 167 5.91 -6.94 7.50
CA ALA A 167 7.33 -7.29 7.47
C ALA A 167 8.20 -6.32 8.29
N ILE A 168 7.87 -5.01 8.28
CA ILE A 168 8.54 -4.00 9.12
C ILE A 168 8.29 -4.30 10.60
N ALA A 169 7.07 -4.66 10.99
CA ALA A 169 6.75 -5.00 12.37
C ALA A 169 7.46 -6.28 12.83
N LEU A 170 7.66 -7.28 11.94
CA LEU A 170 8.47 -8.46 12.21
C LEU A 170 9.94 -8.13 12.45
N GLU A 171 10.49 -7.23 11.64
CA GLU A 171 11.90 -6.85 11.64
C GLU A 171 12.13 -5.48 12.33
N ALA A 172 11.34 -5.18 13.37
CA ALA A 172 11.30 -3.88 14.03
C ALA A 172 12.68 -3.33 14.40
N HIS A 173 13.58 -4.19 14.82
CA HIS A 173 14.96 -3.84 15.22
C HIS A 173 15.81 -3.24 14.08
N ARG A 174 15.41 -3.46 12.82
CA ARG A 174 16.09 -2.93 11.62
C ARG A 174 15.71 -1.49 11.30
N PHE A 175 14.69 -0.96 11.96
CA PHE A 175 14.16 0.39 11.70
C PHE A 175 14.25 1.31 12.93
N PRO A 176 15.44 1.50 13.53
CA PRO A 176 15.59 2.33 14.73
C PRO A 176 15.19 3.80 14.48
N ASN A 177 15.27 4.24 13.22
CA ASN A 177 14.90 5.60 12.82
C ASN A 177 13.47 5.69 12.24
N GLY A 178 12.69 4.62 12.36
CA GLY A 178 11.35 4.55 11.79
C GLY A 178 11.33 4.41 10.26
N VAL A 179 10.12 4.47 9.70
CA VAL A 179 9.84 4.29 8.27
C VAL A 179 9.02 5.44 7.71
N GLU A 180 9.10 5.67 6.40
CA GLU A 180 8.31 6.70 5.74
C GLU A 180 6.92 6.17 5.38
N ALA A 181 5.91 6.98 5.63
CA ALA A 181 4.54 6.74 5.25
C ALA A 181 3.93 7.99 4.59
N LEU A 182 3.08 7.77 3.61
CA LEU A 182 2.27 8.80 2.98
C LEU A 182 0.84 8.69 3.53
N VAL A 183 0.38 9.71 4.24
CA VAL A 183 -0.91 9.71 4.91
C VAL A 183 -1.86 10.68 4.24
N GLY A 184 -3.03 10.17 3.83
CA GLY A 184 -4.15 10.96 3.35
C GLY A 184 -5.14 11.28 4.47
N ASP A 185 -5.59 12.53 4.52
CA ASP A 185 -6.59 13.02 5.46
C ASP A 185 -7.59 13.90 4.69
N GLY A 186 -8.89 13.75 4.95
CA GLY A 186 -9.93 14.52 4.29
C GLY A 186 -11.33 13.98 4.55
N PRO A 187 -12.36 14.76 4.21
CA PRO A 187 -13.76 14.40 4.47
C PRO A 187 -14.20 13.05 3.89
N SER A 188 -13.74 12.71 2.68
CA SER A 188 -14.13 11.46 2.01
C SER A 188 -13.58 10.20 2.67
N VAL A 189 -12.59 10.32 3.58
CA VAL A 189 -12.06 9.15 4.30
C VAL A 189 -13.15 8.43 5.08
N SER A 190 -14.12 9.16 5.65
CA SER A 190 -15.26 8.56 6.36
C SER A 190 -16.17 7.70 5.48
N GLY A 191 -16.21 7.96 4.19
CA GLY A 191 -16.97 7.21 3.20
C GLY A 191 -16.20 6.08 2.53
N TRP A 192 -14.94 5.89 2.89
CA TRP A 192 -14.15 4.80 2.31
C TRP A 192 -14.67 3.43 2.75
N ALA A 193 -14.92 2.57 1.76
CA ALA A 193 -15.59 1.28 1.97
C ALA A 193 -14.83 0.33 2.92
N TYR A 194 -13.53 0.52 3.09
CA TYR A 194 -12.65 -0.37 3.87
C TYR A 194 -12.11 0.25 5.16
N MET A 195 -12.75 1.31 5.65
CA MET A 195 -12.39 2.01 6.89
C MET A 195 -12.47 1.13 8.17
#